data_51b969af7014e6a1d6f692007496e2e7
#
_entry.id   51b969af7014e6a1d6f692007496e2e7
#
_cell.length_a   1.000
_cell.length_b   1.000
_cell.length_c   1.000
_cell.angle_alpha   90.00
_cell.angle_beta   90.00
_cell.angle_gamma   90.00
#
_symmetry.space_group_name_H-M   'P 1'
#
loop_
_entity.id
_entity.type
_entity.pdbx_description
1 polymer ?
#
loop_
_entity_poly.entity_id
_entity_poly.type
_entity_poly.pdbx_seq_one_letter_code
_entity_poly.pdbx_strand_id
1 'polypeptide(L)'
;MKKILGSEALIKSLLKEGVDTIFGYPGGAIMPIYDSLYSYQDKINHILTRHEQGAIHAAQGYSRVSGKVGVCFATSGPGATNLITGIADAQIDSTPLVCITGQVPSQLLGTDAFQESDVIGISMPVTKWNYQITSSDEIGEIISKAFYIASSGRPGPVLIDITKDAQFSEVDFNYKKCERIRSYHPYPIINDKKIKKASKLINKAKKPLILVGQGVLLSNAENELIKFSEITGIPLASTLLGLSAVSCDHKNYVGYLGMHGNYGPNVKTNEADLIIAIGMRFDDRVTGDTSKYAVNAKIIHIEIDPSEIDKIIKTDVAINADAKEALIGLNKIVQKNSHEEWINEFRECDKLEFDKIINKEINGSYDKLSMAEVIHKISEFTQGKSIIVTDVGQHQMVASRYYKFTEPNSNITSGGLGTMGFALPAAMGSKIGNPNREVIAIIGDGGIQMTIQELATISQYSICLLYTSDAADDTP
;
A
#
# COMPACT_ATOMS: atom_id res chain seq x y z
N MET A 1 30.76 21.83 17.99
CA MET A 1 30.50 20.36 17.92
C MET A 1 31.54 19.73 17.01
N LYS A 2 31.82 18.44 17.14
CA LYS A 2 32.75 17.75 16.22
C LYS A 2 32.04 17.64 14.86
N LYS A 3 32.66 18.12 13.79
CA LYS A 3 32.16 17.94 12.42
C LYS A 3 32.15 16.45 12.07
N ILE A 4 31.16 16.05 11.29
CA ILE A 4 30.99 14.69 10.75
C ILE A 4 30.84 14.75 9.23
N LEU A 5 31.06 13.63 8.55
CA LEU A 5 30.83 13.54 7.10
C LEU A 5 29.32 13.62 6.78
N GLY A 6 28.99 14.14 5.60
CA GLY A 6 27.61 14.16 5.12
C GLY A 6 26.97 12.76 5.05
N SER A 7 27.74 11.75 4.67
CA SER A 7 27.31 10.35 4.72
C SER A 7 26.90 9.91 6.15
N GLU A 8 27.67 10.28 7.17
CA GLU A 8 27.32 10.01 8.57
C GLU A 8 26.11 10.85 9.03
N ALA A 9 26.01 12.09 8.57
CA ALA A 9 24.87 12.96 8.86
C ALA A 9 23.55 12.36 8.32
N LEU A 10 23.60 11.73 7.13
CA LEU A 10 22.47 10.99 6.57
C LEU A 10 22.05 9.84 7.51
N ILE A 11 22.98 8.96 7.89
CA ILE A 11 22.64 7.81 8.75
C ILE A 11 22.06 8.27 10.09
N LYS A 12 22.65 9.31 10.68
CA LYS A 12 22.11 9.90 11.92
C LYS A 12 20.71 10.49 11.75
N SER A 13 20.41 11.09 10.58
CA SER A 13 19.08 11.61 10.28
C SER A 13 18.06 10.48 10.14
N LEU A 14 18.41 9.37 9.50
CA LEU A 14 17.56 8.18 9.39
C LEU A 14 17.27 7.59 10.77
N LEU A 15 18.26 7.49 11.66
CA LEU A 15 18.05 7.05 13.04
C LEU A 15 17.11 7.99 13.82
N LYS A 16 17.16 9.30 13.58
CA LYS A 16 16.24 10.29 14.19
C LYS A 16 14.81 10.15 13.68
N GLU A 17 14.61 9.64 12.47
CA GLU A 17 13.30 9.29 11.91
C GLU A 17 12.82 7.87 12.32
N GLY A 18 13.61 7.15 13.12
CA GLY A 18 13.24 5.82 13.64
C GLY A 18 13.44 4.68 12.64
N VAL A 19 14.30 4.89 11.64
CA VAL A 19 14.67 3.83 10.68
C VAL A 19 15.51 2.77 11.37
N ASP A 20 15.06 1.53 11.30
CA ASP A 20 15.75 0.35 11.84
C ASP A 20 16.13 -0.66 10.75
N THR A 21 15.60 -0.51 9.54
CA THR A 21 15.81 -1.42 8.41
C THR A 21 15.93 -0.64 7.11
N ILE A 22 16.93 -1.00 6.30
CA ILE A 22 17.18 -0.44 4.97
C ILE A 22 17.36 -1.61 4.00
N PHE A 23 16.73 -1.53 2.83
CA PHE A 23 16.92 -2.46 1.72
C PHE A 23 17.77 -1.80 0.65
N GLY A 24 18.73 -2.50 0.08
CA GLY A 24 19.53 -1.86 -0.97
C GLY A 24 20.62 -2.71 -1.58
N TYR A 25 21.19 -2.16 -2.66
CA TYR A 25 22.33 -2.71 -3.34
C TYR A 25 23.43 -1.65 -3.46
N PRO A 26 24.67 -1.93 -3.02
CA PRO A 26 25.77 -0.96 -3.04
C PRO A 26 26.28 -0.68 -4.45
N GLY A 27 26.86 0.52 -4.63
CA GLY A 27 27.50 0.92 -5.86
C GLY A 27 28.38 2.16 -5.67
N GLY A 28 29.17 2.53 -6.68
CA GLY A 28 30.24 3.52 -6.57
C GLY A 28 29.83 4.91 -6.08
N ALA A 29 28.64 5.39 -6.47
CA ALA A 29 28.21 6.74 -6.12
C ALA A 29 27.57 6.83 -4.72
N ILE A 30 27.16 5.71 -4.11
CA ILE A 30 26.57 5.65 -2.75
C ILE A 30 27.51 5.01 -1.72
N MET A 31 28.70 4.60 -2.14
CA MET A 31 29.68 3.90 -1.28
C MET A 31 30.00 4.63 0.03
N PRO A 32 30.18 5.97 0.08
CA PRO A 32 30.45 6.66 1.34
C PRO A 32 29.32 6.52 2.38
N ILE A 33 28.08 6.43 1.91
CA ILE A 33 26.92 6.20 2.79
C ILE A 33 26.94 4.77 3.34
N TYR A 34 27.29 3.77 2.53
CA TYR A 34 27.44 2.38 2.99
C TYR A 34 28.60 2.22 3.98
N ASP A 35 29.72 2.93 3.74
CA ASP A 35 30.85 2.96 4.68
C ASP A 35 30.43 3.53 6.04
N SER A 36 29.72 4.65 6.04
CA SER A 36 29.15 5.22 7.26
C SER A 36 28.14 4.28 7.93
N LEU A 37 27.28 3.61 7.16
CA LEU A 37 26.28 2.67 7.67
C LEU A 37 26.91 1.50 8.42
N TYR A 38 28.07 1.03 8.00
CA TYR A 38 28.83 -0.04 8.68
C TYR A 38 29.08 0.26 10.16
N SER A 39 29.30 1.52 10.50
CA SER A 39 29.48 1.95 11.90
C SER A 39 28.19 1.95 12.75
N TYR A 40 27.03 1.71 12.13
CA TYR A 40 25.71 1.73 12.77
C TYR A 40 24.93 0.43 12.55
N GLN A 41 25.61 -0.66 12.18
CA GLN A 41 24.97 -1.96 11.91
C GLN A 41 24.34 -2.61 13.17
N ASP A 42 24.66 -2.10 14.36
CA ASP A 42 24.00 -2.45 15.63
C ASP A 42 22.64 -1.78 15.82
N LYS A 43 22.29 -0.76 15.02
CA LYS A 43 21.08 0.06 15.12
C LYS A 43 20.21 0.00 13.87
N ILE A 44 20.81 -0.21 12.71
CA ILE A 44 20.11 -0.30 11.43
C ILE A 44 20.48 -1.63 10.77
N ASN A 45 19.47 -2.43 10.53
CA ASN A 45 19.59 -3.67 9.78
C ASN A 45 19.60 -3.36 8.28
N HIS A 46 20.72 -3.66 7.61
CA HIS A 46 20.80 -3.55 6.16
C HIS A 46 20.54 -4.90 5.51
N ILE A 47 19.55 -4.98 4.65
CA ILE A 47 19.20 -6.15 3.84
C ILE A 47 19.78 -5.96 2.45
N LEU A 48 20.83 -6.72 2.15
CA LEU A 48 21.48 -6.71 0.83
C LEU A 48 20.62 -7.51 -0.16
N THR A 49 19.86 -6.79 -0.97
CA THR A 49 19.08 -7.36 -2.07
C THR A 49 19.97 -7.71 -3.26
N ARG A 50 19.44 -8.38 -4.28
CA ARG A 50 20.18 -8.75 -5.48
C ARG A 50 19.88 -7.85 -6.67
N HIS A 51 18.87 -6.98 -6.52
CA HIS A 51 18.48 -5.98 -7.50
C HIS A 51 17.73 -4.84 -6.81
N GLU A 52 17.85 -3.60 -7.31
CA GLU A 52 17.22 -2.43 -6.72
C GLU A 52 15.69 -2.49 -6.79
N GLN A 53 15.12 -3.12 -7.83
CA GLN A 53 13.68 -3.40 -7.90
C GLN A 53 13.26 -4.33 -6.74
N GLY A 54 14.06 -5.33 -6.41
CA GLY A 54 13.84 -6.17 -5.23
C GLY A 54 13.89 -5.36 -3.92
N ALA A 55 14.85 -4.43 -3.83
CA ALA A 55 14.99 -3.56 -2.65
C ALA A 55 13.73 -2.72 -2.40
N ILE A 56 13.22 -2.06 -3.42
CA ILE A 56 12.06 -1.18 -3.26
C ILE A 56 10.77 -1.96 -3.01
N HIS A 57 10.56 -3.13 -3.63
CA HIS A 57 9.40 -3.96 -3.34
C HIS A 57 9.46 -4.55 -1.91
N ALA A 58 10.66 -4.92 -1.44
CA ALA A 58 10.85 -5.31 -0.04
C ALA A 58 10.54 -4.15 0.92
N ALA A 59 11.00 -2.93 0.61
CA ALA A 59 10.67 -1.74 1.40
C ALA A 59 9.15 -1.48 1.42
N GLN A 60 8.41 -1.74 0.32
CA GLN A 60 6.95 -1.65 0.29
C GLN A 60 6.29 -2.68 1.20
N GLY A 61 6.67 -3.95 1.10
CA GLY A 61 6.15 -5.01 1.96
C GLY A 61 6.38 -4.70 3.44
N TYR A 62 7.61 -4.28 3.79
CA TYR A 62 7.96 -3.83 5.14
C TYR A 62 7.07 -2.68 5.62
N SER A 63 6.89 -1.65 4.78
CA SER A 63 6.10 -0.46 5.12
C SER A 63 4.64 -0.80 5.40
N ARG A 64 4.02 -1.61 4.53
CA ARG A 64 2.59 -1.96 4.62
C ARG A 64 2.23 -2.78 5.87
N VAL A 65 3.16 -3.57 6.39
CA VAL A 65 2.89 -4.42 7.58
C VAL A 65 3.40 -3.82 8.89
N SER A 66 4.45 -3.01 8.84
CA SER A 66 5.04 -2.38 10.04
C SER A 66 4.41 -1.03 10.37
N GLY A 67 3.76 -0.37 9.40
CA GLY A 67 3.28 1.01 9.51
C GLY A 67 4.40 2.05 9.50
N LYS A 68 5.66 1.65 9.26
CA LYS A 68 6.82 2.55 9.16
C LYS A 68 7.06 2.97 7.71
N VAL A 69 7.77 4.08 7.51
CA VAL A 69 8.25 4.46 6.17
C VAL A 69 9.32 3.46 5.73
N GLY A 70 9.15 2.84 4.57
CA GLY A 70 10.15 1.94 4.01
C GLY A 70 11.33 2.73 3.42
N VAL A 71 12.55 2.25 3.61
CA VAL A 71 13.75 2.92 3.11
C VAL A 71 14.53 2.00 2.18
N CYS A 72 14.89 2.50 1.00
CA CYS A 72 15.77 1.79 0.08
C CYS A 72 16.93 2.67 -0.41
N PHE A 73 18.08 2.03 -0.63
CA PHE A 73 19.31 2.65 -1.13
C PHE A 73 19.66 2.10 -2.51
N ALA A 74 20.08 2.98 -3.42
CA ALA A 74 20.62 2.61 -4.72
C ALA A 74 21.76 3.55 -5.14
N THR A 75 22.61 3.08 -6.03
CA THR A 75 23.64 3.92 -6.65
C THR A 75 23.07 4.78 -7.78
N SER A 76 23.87 5.62 -8.39
CA SER A 76 23.50 6.44 -9.56
C SER A 76 23.23 5.61 -10.81
N GLY A 77 22.76 6.29 -11.85
CA GLY A 77 22.55 5.69 -13.17
C GLY A 77 21.60 4.49 -13.13
N PRO A 78 22.06 3.30 -13.54
CA PRO A 78 21.20 2.11 -13.61
C PRO A 78 20.61 1.70 -12.25
N GLY A 79 21.31 1.92 -11.14
CA GLY A 79 20.78 1.63 -9.80
C GLY A 79 19.57 2.49 -9.48
N ALA A 80 19.66 3.79 -9.71
CA ALA A 80 18.55 4.72 -9.50
C ALA A 80 17.38 4.44 -10.45
N THR A 81 17.65 4.18 -11.74
CA THR A 81 16.59 3.89 -12.72
C THR A 81 15.87 2.57 -12.44
N ASN A 82 16.54 1.58 -11.87
CA ASN A 82 15.92 0.33 -11.45
C ASN A 82 14.89 0.47 -10.31
N LEU A 83 14.90 1.58 -9.56
CA LEU A 83 13.88 1.87 -8.55
C LEU A 83 12.56 2.36 -9.15
N ILE A 84 12.55 2.89 -10.37
CA ILE A 84 11.42 3.69 -10.91
C ILE A 84 10.12 2.87 -10.97
N THR A 85 10.17 1.61 -11.39
CA THR A 85 8.98 0.74 -11.38
C THR A 85 8.38 0.63 -9.98
N GLY A 86 9.21 0.36 -8.97
CA GLY A 86 8.72 0.23 -7.59
C GLY A 86 8.29 1.56 -6.98
N ILE A 87 8.90 2.70 -7.39
CA ILE A 87 8.45 4.04 -7.00
C ILE A 87 7.06 4.31 -7.57
N ALA A 88 6.82 4.03 -8.86
CA ALA A 88 5.53 4.20 -9.51
C ALA A 88 4.44 3.32 -8.86
N ASP A 89 4.79 2.08 -8.52
CA ASP A 89 3.92 1.16 -7.79
C ASP A 89 3.54 1.70 -6.40
N ALA A 90 4.52 2.17 -5.64
CA ALA A 90 4.31 2.78 -4.33
C ALA A 90 3.46 4.06 -4.41
N GLN A 91 3.62 4.86 -5.46
CA GLN A 91 2.85 6.10 -5.67
C GLN A 91 1.38 5.80 -5.89
N ILE A 92 1.06 4.86 -6.76
CA ILE A 92 -0.34 4.55 -7.09
C ILE A 92 -1.05 3.84 -5.94
N ASP A 93 -0.32 3.00 -5.18
CA ASP A 93 -0.83 2.26 -4.01
C ASP A 93 -0.64 3.01 -2.69
N SER A 94 -0.19 4.26 -2.74
CA SER A 94 -0.07 5.13 -1.55
C SER A 94 0.82 4.55 -0.45
N THR A 95 1.94 3.90 -0.81
CA THR A 95 2.88 3.30 0.14
C THR A 95 3.98 4.31 0.51
N PRO A 96 4.15 4.67 1.79
CA PRO A 96 5.17 5.63 2.19
C PRO A 96 6.57 5.04 2.09
N LEU A 97 7.40 5.62 1.23
CA LEU A 97 8.79 5.24 1.01
C LEU A 97 9.71 6.46 0.99
N VAL A 98 10.96 6.29 1.42
CA VAL A 98 12.07 7.19 1.17
C VAL A 98 13.17 6.43 0.43
N CYS A 99 13.33 6.75 -0.85
CA CYS A 99 14.37 6.19 -1.71
C CYS A 99 15.56 7.14 -1.71
N ILE A 100 16.75 6.63 -1.43
CA ILE A 100 17.99 7.41 -1.39
C ILE A 100 18.92 6.90 -2.46
N THR A 101 19.28 7.77 -3.41
CA THR A 101 20.20 7.46 -4.48
C THR A 101 21.49 8.24 -4.33
N GLY A 102 22.61 7.59 -4.61
CA GLY A 102 23.88 8.30 -4.77
C GLY A 102 23.95 8.90 -6.16
N GLN A 103 24.70 10.02 -6.31
CA GLN A 103 24.89 10.72 -7.57
C GLN A 103 26.37 11.04 -7.78
N VAL A 104 26.73 11.34 -9.02
CA VAL A 104 28.07 11.86 -9.36
C VAL A 104 28.37 13.15 -8.60
N PRO A 105 29.64 13.58 -8.45
CA PRO A 105 29.97 14.87 -7.86
C PRO A 105 29.23 16.03 -8.56
N SER A 106 28.83 17.05 -7.81
CA SER A 106 28.01 18.16 -8.29
C SER A 106 28.57 18.87 -9.54
N GLN A 107 29.89 18.96 -9.66
CA GLN A 107 30.56 19.55 -10.81
C GLN A 107 30.44 18.73 -12.12
N LEU A 108 30.01 17.48 -12.03
CA LEU A 108 29.83 16.60 -13.19
C LEU A 108 28.34 16.47 -13.59
N LEU A 109 27.43 17.10 -12.86
CA LEU A 109 26.01 17.08 -13.22
C LEU A 109 25.76 17.76 -14.57
N GLY A 110 25.00 17.07 -15.44
CA GLY A 110 24.70 17.54 -16.78
C GLY A 110 25.84 17.40 -17.80
N THR A 111 26.86 16.58 -17.49
CA THR A 111 28.02 16.37 -18.38
C THR A 111 28.02 15.00 -19.04
N ASP A 112 26.99 14.20 -18.89
CA ASP A 112 26.95 12.79 -19.31
C ASP A 112 28.08 11.94 -18.69
N ALA A 113 28.43 12.24 -17.43
CA ALA A 113 29.45 11.51 -16.70
C ALA A 113 29.07 10.03 -16.53
N PHE A 114 30.08 9.16 -16.31
CA PHE A 114 29.84 7.74 -16.13
C PHE A 114 28.81 7.45 -15.03
N GLN A 115 27.74 6.73 -15.37
CA GLN A 115 26.60 6.42 -14.50
C GLN A 115 25.85 7.66 -13.96
N GLU A 116 25.93 8.78 -14.64
CA GLU A 116 25.01 9.90 -14.40
C GLU A 116 23.62 9.61 -15.04
N SER A 117 22.58 10.04 -14.39
CA SER A 117 21.25 10.15 -14.98
C SER A 117 20.47 11.27 -14.27
N ASP A 118 19.57 11.95 -14.98
CA ASP A 118 18.65 12.92 -14.38
C ASP A 118 17.54 12.18 -13.61
N VAL A 119 17.92 11.69 -12.44
CA VAL A 119 17.01 10.92 -11.55
C VAL A 119 15.86 11.80 -11.08
N ILE A 120 16.08 13.10 -10.90
CA ILE A 120 15.05 14.06 -10.49
C ILE A 120 13.98 14.18 -11.57
N GLY A 121 14.39 14.38 -12.83
CA GLY A 121 13.46 14.46 -13.96
C GLY A 121 12.69 13.15 -14.17
N ILE A 122 13.38 12.00 -14.11
CA ILE A 122 12.75 10.68 -14.28
C ILE A 122 11.75 10.37 -13.17
N SER A 123 12.03 10.71 -11.91
CA SER A 123 11.19 10.38 -10.77
C SER A 123 10.05 11.38 -10.52
N MET A 124 10.10 12.56 -11.11
CA MET A 124 9.12 13.63 -10.90
C MET A 124 7.65 13.19 -11.05
N PRO A 125 7.25 12.48 -12.11
CA PRO A 125 5.85 12.09 -12.30
C PRO A 125 5.37 10.94 -11.40
N VAL A 126 6.28 10.26 -10.71
CA VAL A 126 5.99 9.03 -9.93
C VAL A 126 6.31 9.15 -8.45
N THR A 127 6.63 10.37 -7.97
CA THR A 127 6.91 10.65 -6.55
C THR A 127 6.00 11.75 -6.01
N LYS A 128 5.76 11.75 -4.71
CA LYS A 128 5.16 12.90 -4.02
C LYS A 128 6.10 14.11 -4.00
N TRP A 129 7.38 13.82 -3.88
CA TRP A 129 8.45 14.82 -3.86
C TRP A 129 9.77 14.13 -4.20
N ASN A 130 10.64 14.87 -4.87
CA ASN A 130 12.02 14.49 -5.06
C ASN A 130 12.93 15.71 -4.83
N TYR A 131 14.17 15.45 -4.47
CA TYR A 131 15.14 16.50 -4.22
C TYR A 131 16.55 16.01 -4.42
N GLN A 132 17.43 16.84 -5.02
CA GLN A 132 18.86 16.57 -5.17
C GLN A 132 19.65 17.37 -4.15
N ILE A 133 20.34 16.70 -3.24
CA ILE A 133 21.23 17.29 -2.24
C ILE A 133 22.61 17.47 -2.86
N THR A 134 23.07 18.72 -2.92
CA THR A 134 24.40 19.10 -3.41
C THR A 134 25.31 19.68 -2.32
N SER A 135 24.78 19.89 -1.11
CA SER A 135 25.54 20.34 0.07
C SER A 135 25.25 19.45 1.28
N SER A 136 26.29 19.13 2.04
CA SER A 136 26.16 18.37 3.29
C SER A 136 25.31 19.11 4.36
N ASP A 137 25.25 20.42 4.31
CA ASP A 137 24.49 21.25 5.25
C ASP A 137 22.97 21.04 5.15
N GLU A 138 22.48 20.59 3.98
CA GLU A 138 21.04 20.38 3.72
C GLU A 138 20.52 19.03 4.24
N ILE A 139 21.41 18.04 4.46
CA ILE A 139 21.05 16.64 4.65
C ILE A 139 20.04 16.47 5.79
N GLY A 140 20.29 17.04 6.97
CA GLY A 140 19.42 16.88 8.13
C GLY A 140 18.00 17.42 7.89
N GLU A 141 17.89 18.59 7.25
CA GLU A 141 16.61 19.22 6.94
C GLU A 141 15.86 18.47 5.84
N ILE A 142 16.54 18.10 4.76
CA ILE A 142 15.92 17.44 3.60
C ILE A 142 15.41 16.04 3.97
N ILE A 143 16.19 15.27 4.72
CA ILE A 143 15.76 13.94 5.18
C ILE A 143 14.53 14.06 6.07
N SER A 144 14.51 14.99 7.00
CA SER A 144 13.32 15.20 7.84
C SER A 144 12.08 15.60 7.04
N LYS A 145 12.23 16.49 6.04
CA LYS A 145 11.13 16.80 5.10
C LYS A 145 10.68 15.61 4.29
N ALA A 146 11.61 14.77 3.83
CA ALA A 146 11.31 13.57 3.06
C ALA A 146 10.39 12.61 3.83
N PHE A 147 10.70 12.32 5.08
CA PHE A 147 9.88 11.46 5.93
C PHE A 147 8.51 12.09 6.24
N TYR A 148 8.47 13.39 6.52
CA TYR A 148 7.22 14.10 6.73
C TYR A 148 6.30 14.06 5.50
N ILE A 149 6.83 14.29 4.30
CA ILE A 149 6.06 14.27 3.05
C ILE A 149 5.61 12.84 2.72
N ALA A 150 6.51 11.85 2.86
CA ALA A 150 6.20 10.46 2.55
C ALA A 150 5.03 9.92 3.37
N SER A 151 4.98 10.24 4.67
CA SER A 151 4.03 9.67 5.62
C SER A 151 2.74 10.46 5.84
N SER A 152 2.69 11.74 5.44
CA SER A 152 1.55 12.61 5.75
C SER A 152 0.54 12.73 4.60
N GLY A 153 -0.72 13.01 4.93
CA GLY A 153 -1.83 13.06 3.98
C GLY A 153 -2.05 11.73 3.30
N ARG A 154 -2.27 11.71 1.97
CA ARG A 154 -2.16 10.49 1.19
C ARG A 154 -0.67 10.08 1.15
N PRO A 155 -0.26 8.95 1.76
CA PRO A 155 1.13 8.55 1.78
C PRO A 155 1.68 8.25 0.37
N GLY A 156 3.01 8.21 0.23
CA GLY A 156 3.62 7.87 -1.05
C GLY A 156 5.14 8.02 -1.04
N PRO A 157 5.81 7.67 -2.14
CA PRO A 157 7.27 7.67 -2.23
C PRO A 157 7.85 9.06 -2.38
N VAL A 158 9.03 9.23 -1.77
CA VAL A 158 9.92 10.38 -1.94
C VAL A 158 11.27 9.87 -2.38
N LEU A 159 11.92 10.56 -3.31
CA LEU A 159 13.28 10.24 -3.74
C LEU A 159 14.23 11.38 -3.38
N ILE A 160 15.34 11.02 -2.73
CA ILE A 160 16.42 11.94 -2.38
C ILE A 160 17.71 11.48 -3.08
N ASP A 161 18.19 12.28 -3.99
CA ASP A 161 19.42 12.04 -4.74
C ASP A 161 20.55 12.84 -4.11
N ILE A 162 21.72 12.21 -3.81
CA ILE A 162 22.79 12.85 -3.04
C ILE A 162 24.10 12.79 -3.79
N THR A 163 24.64 13.96 -4.15
CA THR A 163 25.91 14.03 -4.85
C THR A 163 27.09 13.52 -4.00
N LYS A 164 28.09 12.96 -4.66
CA LYS A 164 29.22 12.31 -4.00
C LYS A 164 30.05 13.28 -3.14
N ASP A 165 30.20 14.51 -3.58
CA ASP A 165 30.88 15.57 -2.83
C ASP A 165 30.11 15.97 -1.57
N ALA A 166 28.78 16.03 -1.61
CA ALA A 166 27.96 16.26 -0.41
C ALA A 166 28.10 15.11 0.62
N GLN A 167 28.29 13.86 0.14
CA GLN A 167 28.51 12.71 1.04
C GLN A 167 29.86 12.77 1.75
N PHE A 168 30.91 13.28 1.08
CA PHE A 168 32.27 13.37 1.63
C PHE A 168 32.54 14.67 2.41
N SER A 169 31.76 15.70 2.20
CA SER A 169 31.95 16.99 2.87
C SER A 169 31.66 16.92 4.36
N GLU A 170 32.45 17.63 5.16
CA GLU A 170 32.20 17.75 6.60
C GLU A 170 31.08 18.75 6.89
N VAL A 171 30.26 18.45 7.88
CA VAL A 171 29.13 19.29 8.34
C VAL A 171 29.03 19.35 9.86
N ASP A 172 28.60 20.49 10.38
CA ASP A 172 28.13 20.61 11.75
C ASP A 172 26.71 20.06 11.85
N PHE A 173 26.61 18.77 12.18
CA PHE A 173 25.34 18.05 12.15
C PHE A 173 24.31 18.67 13.10
N ASN A 174 23.25 19.20 12.53
CA ASN A 174 22.07 19.68 13.23
C ASN A 174 20.82 19.04 12.61
N TYR A 175 20.06 18.30 13.41
CA TYR A 175 18.83 17.68 12.98
C TYR A 175 17.64 18.29 13.73
N LYS A 176 16.64 18.74 12.94
CA LYS A 176 15.37 19.21 13.47
C LYS A 176 14.24 18.49 12.76
N LYS A 177 13.36 17.83 13.53
CA LYS A 177 12.20 17.13 12.97
C LYS A 177 11.28 18.11 12.26
N CYS A 178 10.88 17.75 11.04
CA CYS A 178 9.92 18.52 10.26
C CYS A 178 8.51 18.22 10.76
N GLU A 179 7.83 19.21 11.30
CA GLU A 179 6.44 19.10 11.77
C GLU A 179 5.47 19.84 10.84
N ARG A 180 6.00 20.72 9.98
CA ARG A 180 5.19 21.57 9.10
C ARG A 180 6.02 22.09 7.93
N ILE A 181 5.40 22.10 6.75
CA ILE A 181 5.88 22.80 5.55
C ILE A 181 4.84 23.86 5.19
N ARG A 182 5.28 25.11 4.97
CA ARG A 182 4.38 26.29 4.81
C ARG A 182 3.33 26.09 3.71
N SER A 183 3.69 25.51 2.60
CA SER A 183 2.84 25.32 1.41
C SER A 183 2.18 23.96 1.33
N TYR A 184 2.37 23.07 2.31
CA TYR A 184 1.86 21.71 2.31
C TYR A 184 0.90 21.48 3.48
N HIS A 185 -0.35 21.18 3.16
CA HIS A 185 -1.43 20.97 4.12
C HIS A 185 -2.02 19.56 3.95
N PRO A 186 -1.34 18.53 4.50
CA PRO A 186 -1.69 17.12 4.23
C PRO A 186 -2.99 16.67 4.88
N TYR A 187 -3.46 17.36 5.91
CA TYR A 187 -4.67 16.98 6.66
C TYR A 187 -5.75 18.04 6.47
N PRO A 188 -6.76 17.77 5.62
CA PRO A 188 -7.88 18.67 5.42
C PRO A 188 -8.69 18.85 6.72
N ILE A 189 -9.17 20.07 6.95
CA ILE A 189 -10.05 20.38 8.10
C ILE A 189 -11.44 19.83 7.80
N ILE A 190 -11.97 19.02 8.71
CA ILE A 190 -13.31 18.43 8.59
C ILE A 190 -14.37 19.53 8.53
N ASN A 191 -15.27 19.39 7.56
CA ASN A 191 -16.40 20.27 7.42
C ASN A 191 -17.66 19.67 8.08
N ASP A 192 -18.03 20.19 9.26
CA ASP A 192 -19.19 19.74 10.02
C ASP A 192 -20.52 19.79 9.24
N LYS A 193 -20.66 20.76 8.31
CA LYS A 193 -21.86 20.84 7.47
C LYS A 193 -21.94 19.65 6.51
N LYS A 194 -20.79 19.18 6.00
CA LYS A 194 -20.70 17.97 5.16
C LYS A 194 -21.00 16.71 5.96
N ILE A 195 -20.46 16.59 7.17
CA ILE A 195 -20.74 15.47 8.09
C ILE A 195 -22.24 15.40 8.41
N LYS A 196 -22.86 16.56 8.76
CA LYS A 196 -24.32 16.63 8.98
C LYS A 196 -25.15 16.29 7.72
N LYS A 197 -24.70 16.71 6.52
CA LYS A 197 -25.38 16.37 5.27
C LYS A 197 -25.31 14.88 4.98
N ALA A 198 -24.13 14.26 5.18
CA ALA A 198 -23.92 12.83 5.02
C ALA A 198 -24.81 12.03 5.99
N SER A 199 -24.81 12.38 7.29
CA SER A 199 -25.66 11.72 8.29
C SER A 199 -27.14 11.73 7.92
N LYS A 200 -27.65 12.83 7.35
CA LYS A 200 -29.05 12.89 6.89
C LYS A 200 -29.35 11.92 5.74
N LEU A 201 -28.40 11.71 4.83
CA LEU A 201 -28.54 10.73 3.75
C LEU A 201 -28.50 9.31 4.32
N ILE A 202 -27.52 9.03 5.18
CA ILE A 202 -27.32 7.73 5.84
C ILE A 202 -28.59 7.31 6.60
N ASN A 203 -29.13 8.20 7.43
CA ASN A 203 -30.32 7.91 8.25
C ASN A 203 -31.61 7.69 7.42
N LYS A 204 -31.62 8.06 6.13
CA LYS A 204 -32.81 7.91 5.25
C LYS A 204 -32.68 6.76 4.25
N ALA A 205 -31.49 6.23 4.07
CA ALA A 205 -31.22 5.19 3.09
C ALA A 205 -31.93 3.89 3.44
N LYS A 206 -32.44 3.19 2.44
CA LYS A 206 -33.11 1.89 2.57
C LYS A 206 -32.20 0.74 2.17
N LYS A 207 -31.38 0.95 1.14
CA LYS A 207 -30.42 -0.02 0.60
C LYS A 207 -29.00 0.57 0.55
N PRO A 208 -28.44 1.01 1.70
CA PRO A 208 -27.10 1.59 1.72
C PRO A 208 -26.02 0.52 1.65
N LEU A 209 -24.85 0.89 1.08
CA LEU A 209 -23.67 0.03 1.04
C LEU A 209 -22.41 0.84 1.35
N ILE A 210 -21.55 0.33 2.23
CA ILE A 210 -20.23 0.89 2.50
C ILE A 210 -19.22 0.19 1.60
N LEU A 211 -18.43 0.99 0.85
CA LEU A 211 -17.28 0.53 0.08
C LEU A 211 -16.01 0.87 0.84
N VAL A 212 -15.27 -0.17 1.21
CA VAL A 212 -14.09 -0.07 2.06
C VAL A 212 -12.83 -0.10 1.20
N GLY A 213 -12.09 1.00 1.17
CA GLY A 213 -10.81 1.10 0.48
C GLY A 213 -9.61 1.03 1.41
N GLN A 214 -8.42 1.09 0.82
CA GLN A 214 -7.14 1.05 1.55
C GLN A 214 -6.98 2.22 2.54
N GLY A 215 -7.61 3.37 2.27
CA GLY A 215 -7.54 4.53 3.16
C GLY A 215 -8.01 4.25 4.58
N VAL A 216 -8.84 3.23 4.78
CA VAL A 216 -9.23 2.75 6.13
C VAL A 216 -8.03 2.17 6.88
N LEU A 217 -7.25 1.31 6.21
CA LEU A 217 -6.02 0.72 6.78
C LEU A 217 -4.94 1.80 7.00
N LEU A 218 -4.74 2.68 6.01
CA LEU A 218 -3.72 3.74 6.08
C LEU A 218 -3.99 4.77 7.20
N SER A 219 -5.25 4.98 7.57
CA SER A 219 -5.63 5.86 8.67
C SER A 219 -5.85 5.13 10.01
N ASN A 220 -5.64 3.80 10.05
CA ASN A 220 -5.94 2.94 11.22
C ASN A 220 -7.38 3.17 11.72
N ALA A 221 -8.37 3.15 10.81
CA ALA A 221 -9.77 3.48 11.05
C ALA A 221 -10.67 2.25 11.16
N GLU A 222 -10.13 1.05 11.29
CA GLU A 222 -10.86 -0.22 11.27
C GLU A 222 -11.92 -0.27 12.39
N ASN A 223 -11.54 0.14 13.60
CA ASN A 223 -12.44 0.15 14.76
C ASN A 223 -13.58 1.16 14.58
N GLU A 224 -13.29 2.34 14.07
CA GLU A 224 -14.28 3.37 13.79
C GLU A 224 -15.25 2.96 12.67
N LEU A 225 -14.76 2.24 11.66
CA LEU A 225 -15.56 1.67 10.58
C LEU A 225 -16.48 0.57 11.07
N ILE A 226 -15.97 -0.38 11.85
CA ILE A 226 -16.77 -1.45 12.46
C ILE A 226 -17.89 -0.85 13.31
N LYS A 227 -17.53 0.09 14.19
CA LYS A 227 -18.51 0.82 15.00
C LYS A 227 -19.57 1.53 14.16
N PHE A 228 -19.16 2.17 13.05
CA PHE A 228 -20.07 2.85 12.14
C PHE A 228 -21.08 1.88 11.52
N SER A 229 -20.59 0.75 11.02
CA SER A 229 -21.44 -0.30 10.46
C SER A 229 -22.36 -0.92 11.50
N GLU A 230 -21.90 -1.13 12.72
CA GLU A 230 -22.74 -1.71 13.81
C GLU A 230 -23.83 -0.75 14.27
N ILE A 231 -23.55 0.56 14.36
CA ILE A 231 -24.55 1.57 14.71
C ILE A 231 -25.60 1.66 13.60
N THR A 232 -25.19 1.72 12.36
CA THR A 232 -26.10 1.97 11.23
C THR A 232 -26.72 0.71 10.65
N GLY A 233 -26.18 -0.48 10.94
CA GLY A 233 -26.61 -1.76 10.36
C GLY A 233 -26.26 -1.88 8.87
N ILE A 234 -25.39 -1.04 8.31
CA ILE A 234 -25.08 -0.99 6.88
C ILE A 234 -24.06 -2.07 6.53
N PRO A 235 -24.29 -2.87 5.44
CA PRO A 235 -23.32 -3.84 4.96
C PRO A 235 -22.04 -3.18 4.42
N LEU A 236 -20.93 -3.94 4.51
CA LEU A 236 -19.57 -3.54 4.12
C LEU A 236 -19.05 -4.44 3.01
N ALA A 237 -18.56 -3.86 1.92
CA ALA A 237 -17.85 -4.58 0.87
C ALA A 237 -16.46 -3.97 0.67
N SER A 238 -15.41 -4.80 0.56
CA SER A 238 -14.04 -4.33 0.39
C SER A 238 -13.64 -4.22 -1.08
N THR A 239 -12.84 -3.22 -1.42
CA THR A 239 -12.06 -3.20 -2.68
C THR A 239 -10.82 -4.10 -2.55
N LEU A 240 -10.08 -4.34 -3.62
CA LEU A 240 -8.86 -5.16 -3.59
C LEU A 240 -7.88 -4.72 -2.49
N LEU A 241 -7.50 -3.46 -2.45
CA LEU A 241 -6.60 -2.92 -1.43
C LEU A 241 -7.30 -2.61 -0.08
N GLY A 242 -8.63 -2.69 -0.04
CA GLY A 242 -9.41 -2.62 1.19
C GLY A 242 -9.64 -3.97 1.87
N LEU A 243 -9.27 -5.09 1.20
CA LEU A 243 -9.28 -6.41 1.83
C LEU A 243 -8.44 -6.39 3.12
N SER A 244 -8.88 -7.16 4.08
CA SER A 244 -8.33 -7.21 5.45
C SER A 244 -8.65 -6.00 6.37
N ALA A 245 -9.21 -4.90 5.88
CA ALA A 245 -9.66 -3.81 6.76
C ALA A 245 -10.82 -4.20 7.68
N VAL A 246 -11.60 -5.19 7.28
CA VAL A 246 -12.70 -5.78 8.05
C VAL A 246 -12.53 -7.28 8.03
N SER A 247 -12.67 -7.94 9.18
CA SER A 247 -12.70 -9.41 9.24
C SER A 247 -13.84 -9.95 8.38
N CYS A 248 -13.55 -10.99 7.60
CA CYS A 248 -14.58 -11.68 6.81
C CYS A 248 -15.69 -12.32 7.69
N ASP A 249 -15.42 -12.53 8.98
CA ASP A 249 -16.39 -13.08 9.94
C ASP A 249 -17.32 -12.02 10.53
N HIS A 250 -17.12 -10.74 10.22
CA HIS A 250 -17.99 -9.68 10.70
C HIS A 250 -19.38 -9.81 10.09
N LYS A 251 -20.42 -9.77 10.93
CA LYS A 251 -21.83 -10.02 10.54
C LYS A 251 -22.35 -9.17 9.37
N ASN A 252 -21.86 -7.93 9.24
CA ASN A 252 -22.26 -7.02 8.18
C ASN A 252 -21.28 -7.05 6.98
N TYR A 253 -20.22 -7.86 7.00
CA TYR A 253 -19.32 -8.01 5.86
C TYR A 253 -20.00 -8.85 4.78
N VAL A 254 -20.06 -8.32 3.55
CA VAL A 254 -20.75 -8.94 2.43
C VAL A 254 -19.82 -9.31 1.26
N GLY A 255 -18.50 -9.23 1.46
CA GLY A 255 -17.51 -9.73 0.53
C GLY A 255 -16.66 -8.67 -0.17
N TYR A 256 -16.02 -9.08 -1.23
CA TYR A 256 -15.10 -8.32 -2.06
C TYR A 256 -15.78 -7.89 -3.36
N LEU A 257 -15.62 -6.62 -3.77
CA LEU A 257 -16.21 -6.09 -5.00
C LEU A 257 -15.13 -5.69 -6.01
N GLY A 258 -15.54 -5.61 -7.26
CA GLY A 258 -14.70 -5.26 -8.41
C GLY A 258 -14.69 -6.37 -9.46
N MET A 259 -13.84 -6.25 -10.49
CA MET A 259 -13.82 -7.14 -11.66
C MET A 259 -13.77 -8.64 -11.29
N HIS A 260 -13.03 -8.98 -10.25
CA HIS A 260 -12.84 -10.37 -9.77
C HIS A 260 -13.53 -10.62 -8.42
N GLY A 261 -14.40 -9.70 -8.01
CA GLY A 261 -15.10 -9.77 -6.73
C GLY A 261 -16.24 -10.79 -6.69
N ASN A 262 -16.87 -10.86 -5.54
CA ASN A 262 -18.03 -11.72 -5.31
C ASN A 262 -19.26 -11.22 -6.06
N TYR A 263 -20.16 -12.15 -6.37
CA TYR A 263 -21.39 -11.86 -7.13
C TYR A 263 -22.29 -10.86 -6.40
N GLY A 264 -22.55 -11.08 -5.11
CA GLY A 264 -23.42 -10.23 -4.29
C GLY A 264 -23.01 -8.75 -4.30
N PRO A 265 -21.80 -8.38 -3.86
CA PRO A 265 -21.32 -7.00 -3.87
C PRO A 265 -21.41 -6.33 -5.24
N ASN A 266 -21.04 -7.03 -6.31
CA ASN A 266 -21.04 -6.46 -7.66
C ASN A 266 -22.47 -6.15 -8.18
N VAL A 267 -23.44 -7.04 -7.93
CA VAL A 267 -24.82 -6.82 -8.36
C VAL A 267 -25.49 -5.78 -7.47
N LYS A 268 -25.35 -5.92 -6.15
CA LYS A 268 -26.06 -5.08 -5.18
C LYS A 268 -25.54 -3.65 -5.13
N THR A 269 -24.31 -3.37 -5.54
CA THR A 269 -23.80 -2.01 -5.72
C THR A 269 -24.70 -1.21 -6.67
N ASN A 270 -25.22 -1.83 -7.75
CA ASN A 270 -26.09 -1.17 -8.72
C ASN A 270 -27.57 -1.08 -8.25
N GLU A 271 -27.95 -1.83 -7.24
CA GLU A 271 -29.29 -1.77 -6.61
C GLU A 271 -29.32 -0.84 -5.39
N ALA A 272 -28.17 -0.40 -4.89
CA ALA A 272 -28.06 0.49 -3.74
C ALA A 272 -28.71 1.86 -4.01
N ASP A 273 -29.33 2.44 -2.97
CA ASP A 273 -29.83 3.81 -2.98
C ASP A 273 -28.84 4.81 -2.37
N LEU A 274 -27.83 4.31 -1.65
CA LEU A 274 -26.72 5.09 -1.10
C LEU A 274 -25.43 4.28 -1.10
N ILE A 275 -24.38 4.84 -1.64
CA ILE A 275 -23.00 4.34 -1.53
C ILE A 275 -22.21 5.26 -0.63
N ILE A 276 -21.50 4.69 0.34
CA ILE A 276 -20.57 5.37 1.22
C ILE A 276 -19.17 4.83 0.93
N ALA A 277 -18.43 5.51 0.07
CA ALA A 277 -17.08 5.15 -0.31
C ALA A 277 -16.08 5.76 0.66
N ILE A 278 -15.24 4.93 1.30
CA ILE A 278 -14.31 5.35 2.35
C ILE A 278 -12.90 4.96 1.97
N GLY A 279 -12.05 5.97 1.69
CA GLY A 279 -10.64 5.78 1.35
C GLY A 279 -10.42 4.91 0.11
N MET A 280 -11.24 5.07 -0.91
CA MET A 280 -11.14 4.41 -2.21
C MET A 280 -11.36 5.40 -3.36
N ARG A 281 -10.78 5.15 -4.52
CA ARG A 281 -10.71 6.13 -5.62
C ARG A 281 -11.63 5.85 -6.82
N PHE A 282 -12.57 4.93 -6.74
CA PHE A 282 -13.47 4.57 -7.84
C PHE A 282 -12.74 4.23 -9.15
N ASP A 283 -11.71 3.38 -9.10
CA ASP A 283 -10.98 2.98 -10.29
C ASP A 283 -11.83 2.10 -11.24
N ASP A 284 -11.31 1.90 -12.44
CA ASP A 284 -11.99 1.16 -13.51
C ASP A 284 -12.24 -0.32 -13.16
N ARG A 285 -11.44 -0.92 -12.28
CA ARG A 285 -11.62 -2.30 -11.82
C ARG A 285 -12.83 -2.46 -10.91
N VAL A 286 -13.23 -1.37 -10.25
CA VAL A 286 -14.43 -1.33 -9.40
C VAL A 286 -15.65 -0.84 -10.17
N THR A 287 -15.50 0.23 -10.95
CA THR A 287 -16.63 0.89 -11.60
C THR A 287 -17.03 0.27 -12.94
N GLY A 288 -16.08 -0.28 -13.68
CA GLY A 288 -16.32 -0.67 -15.06
C GLY A 288 -16.85 0.50 -15.90
N ASP A 289 -17.97 0.30 -16.58
CA ASP A 289 -18.67 1.34 -17.31
C ASP A 289 -19.35 2.35 -16.37
N THR A 290 -18.72 3.48 -16.18
CA THR A 290 -19.19 4.54 -15.26
C THR A 290 -20.58 5.06 -15.57
N SER A 291 -21.06 4.95 -16.82
CA SER A 291 -22.40 5.35 -17.20
C SER A 291 -23.51 4.44 -16.65
N LYS A 292 -23.13 3.24 -16.21
CA LYS A 292 -24.02 2.21 -15.65
C LYS A 292 -23.78 1.94 -14.17
N TYR A 293 -22.68 2.47 -13.61
CA TYR A 293 -22.30 2.20 -12.23
C TYR A 293 -23.18 2.98 -11.25
N ALA A 294 -23.91 2.25 -10.42
CA ALA A 294 -24.69 2.77 -9.29
C ALA A 294 -25.56 3.99 -9.63
N VAL A 295 -26.18 4.01 -10.81
CA VAL A 295 -26.92 5.16 -11.38
C VAL A 295 -28.08 5.65 -10.51
N ASN A 296 -28.63 4.79 -9.64
CA ASN A 296 -29.74 5.11 -8.74
C ASN A 296 -29.27 5.53 -7.33
N ALA A 297 -27.97 5.37 -7.02
CA ALA A 297 -27.43 5.64 -5.71
C ALA A 297 -27.01 7.10 -5.55
N LYS A 298 -27.23 7.65 -4.37
CA LYS A 298 -26.48 8.82 -3.91
C LYS A 298 -25.09 8.40 -3.45
N ILE A 299 -24.09 9.27 -3.64
CA ILE A 299 -22.70 8.95 -3.35
C ILE A 299 -22.18 9.87 -2.24
N ILE A 300 -21.75 9.28 -1.14
CA ILE A 300 -20.91 9.92 -0.12
C ILE A 300 -19.48 9.43 -0.35
N HIS A 301 -18.53 10.33 -0.57
CA HIS A 301 -17.12 9.99 -0.74
C HIS A 301 -16.28 10.63 0.38
N ILE A 302 -15.64 9.79 1.18
CA ILE A 302 -14.70 10.17 2.25
C ILE A 302 -13.31 9.89 1.73
N GLU A 303 -12.56 10.96 1.44
CA GLU A 303 -11.25 10.86 0.79
C GLU A 303 -10.32 11.99 1.25
N ILE A 304 -9.09 11.63 1.59
CA ILE A 304 -8.07 12.58 2.06
C ILE A 304 -7.48 13.40 0.91
N ASP A 305 -7.37 12.80 -0.28
CA ASP A 305 -6.84 13.44 -1.48
C ASP A 305 -7.97 14.15 -2.26
N PRO A 306 -7.99 15.49 -2.28
CA PRO A 306 -9.03 16.22 -2.97
C PRO A 306 -9.03 15.98 -4.49
N SER A 307 -7.92 15.54 -5.08
CA SER A 307 -7.83 15.26 -6.51
C SER A 307 -8.61 14.01 -6.95
N GLU A 308 -8.92 13.10 -6.03
CA GLU A 308 -9.73 11.91 -6.31
C GLU A 308 -11.24 12.18 -6.20
N ILE A 309 -11.64 13.28 -5.56
CA ILE A 309 -13.05 13.64 -5.40
C ILE A 309 -13.62 14.14 -6.72
N ASP A 310 -14.79 13.61 -7.13
CA ASP A 310 -15.49 13.93 -8.37
C ASP A 310 -14.72 13.62 -9.66
N LYS A 311 -13.61 12.91 -9.57
CA LYS A 311 -12.74 12.57 -10.69
C LYS A 311 -13.38 11.56 -11.65
N ILE A 312 -13.92 10.47 -11.12
CA ILE A 312 -14.55 9.39 -11.89
C ILE A 312 -16.06 9.38 -11.67
N ILE A 313 -16.50 9.32 -10.42
CA ILE A 313 -17.90 9.29 -10.03
C ILE A 313 -18.26 10.60 -9.33
N LYS A 314 -19.36 11.25 -9.74
CA LYS A 314 -19.87 12.46 -9.11
C LYS A 314 -20.47 12.17 -7.75
N THR A 315 -20.14 13.01 -6.77
CA THR A 315 -20.57 12.83 -5.38
C THR A 315 -21.72 13.76 -5.00
N ASP A 316 -22.68 13.26 -4.23
CA ASP A 316 -23.69 14.10 -3.55
C ASP A 316 -23.11 14.80 -2.31
N VAL A 317 -22.19 14.12 -1.63
CA VAL A 317 -21.48 14.64 -0.48
C VAL A 317 -20.02 14.19 -0.52
N ALA A 318 -19.12 15.11 -0.80
CA ALA A 318 -17.69 14.93 -0.66
C ALA A 318 -17.26 15.33 0.75
N ILE A 319 -16.64 14.41 1.49
CA ILE A 319 -15.98 14.69 2.78
C ILE A 319 -14.48 14.56 2.57
N ASN A 320 -13.83 15.70 2.30
CA ASN A 320 -12.37 15.73 2.19
C ASN A 320 -11.77 15.73 3.59
N ALA A 321 -11.36 14.57 4.05
CA ALA A 321 -10.82 14.35 5.40
C ALA A 321 -10.11 12.99 5.48
N ASP A 322 -9.31 12.81 6.51
CA ASP A 322 -8.85 11.50 6.95
C ASP A 322 -10.03 10.58 7.29
N ALA A 323 -9.94 9.30 6.92
CA ALA A 323 -11.05 8.35 7.09
C ALA A 323 -11.43 8.16 8.56
N LYS A 324 -10.46 8.06 9.45
CA LYS A 324 -10.70 7.91 10.90
C LYS A 324 -11.43 9.11 11.49
N GLU A 325 -10.94 10.29 11.18
CA GLU A 325 -11.52 11.54 11.68
C GLU A 325 -12.97 11.73 11.15
N ALA A 326 -13.21 11.42 9.88
CA ALA A 326 -14.55 11.48 9.30
C ALA A 326 -15.50 10.48 9.97
N LEU A 327 -15.07 9.24 10.20
CA LEU A 327 -15.84 8.20 10.87
C LEU A 327 -16.13 8.57 12.35
N ILE A 328 -15.15 9.13 13.08
CA ILE A 328 -15.37 9.66 14.43
C ILE A 328 -16.48 10.73 14.43
N GLY A 329 -16.44 11.63 13.45
CA GLY A 329 -17.48 12.66 13.28
C GLY A 329 -18.87 12.08 13.00
N LEU A 330 -18.97 11.13 12.08
CA LEU A 330 -20.22 10.46 11.71
C LEU A 330 -20.78 9.61 12.85
N ASN A 331 -19.94 8.84 13.54
CA ASN A 331 -20.36 7.97 14.66
C ASN A 331 -21.04 8.73 15.82
N LYS A 332 -20.79 10.04 15.94
CA LYS A 332 -21.41 10.88 16.96
C LYS A 332 -22.86 11.27 16.63
N ILE A 333 -23.23 11.25 15.33
CA ILE A 333 -24.50 11.87 14.89
C ILE A 333 -25.40 10.97 14.03
N VAL A 334 -24.90 9.81 13.57
CA VAL A 334 -25.74 8.81 12.87
C VAL A 334 -26.68 8.14 13.86
N GLN A 335 -27.86 7.77 13.37
CA GLN A 335 -28.86 7.06 14.17
C GLN A 335 -28.64 5.56 14.10
N LYS A 336 -29.00 4.87 15.19
CA LYS A 336 -29.04 3.41 15.18
C LYS A 336 -30.13 2.94 14.22
N ASN A 337 -29.75 2.00 13.36
CA ASN A 337 -30.63 1.41 12.36
C ASN A 337 -30.28 -0.05 12.13
N SER A 338 -31.09 -0.76 11.35
CA SER A 338 -30.86 -2.12 10.87
C SER A 338 -31.26 -2.22 9.41
N HIS A 339 -30.47 -2.98 8.65
CA HIS A 339 -30.70 -3.27 7.24
C HIS A 339 -30.66 -4.79 6.99
N GLU A 340 -31.24 -5.59 7.93
CA GLU A 340 -31.19 -7.05 7.88
C GLU A 340 -31.76 -7.62 6.58
N GLU A 341 -32.91 -7.11 6.11
CA GLU A 341 -33.50 -7.55 4.84
C GLU A 341 -32.53 -7.31 3.67
N TRP A 342 -31.88 -6.14 3.66
CA TRP A 342 -30.90 -5.80 2.65
C TRP A 342 -29.65 -6.70 2.73
N ILE A 343 -29.14 -6.99 3.93
CA ILE A 343 -28.03 -7.94 4.12
C ILE A 343 -28.44 -9.35 3.68
N ASN A 344 -29.66 -9.77 3.93
CA ASN A 344 -30.17 -11.09 3.49
C ASN A 344 -30.18 -11.21 1.96
N GLU A 345 -30.46 -10.13 1.22
CA GLU A 345 -30.34 -10.16 -0.24
C GLU A 345 -28.89 -10.46 -0.71
N PHE A 346 -27.86 -10.00 0.01
CA PHE A 346 -26.46 -10.40 -0.26
C PHE A 346 -26.24 -11.87 0.09
N ARG A 347 -26.79 -12.36 1.21
CA ARG A 347 -26.63 -13.78 1.60
C ARG A 347 -27.30 -14.73 0.60
N GLU A 348 -28.38 -14.33 -0.02
CA GLU A 348 -28.98 -15.09 -1.13
C GLU A 348 -28.04 -15.14 -2.35
N CYS A 349 -27.37 -14.03 -2.68
CA CYS A 349 -26.35 -14.00 -3.72
C CYS A 349 -25.15 -14.89 -3.37
N ASP A 350 -24.66 -14.83 -2.12
CA ASP A 350 -23.56 -15.66 -1.64
C ASP A 350 -23.89 -17.16 -1.78
N LYS A 351 -25.11 -17.55 -1.39
CA LYS A 351 -25.58 -18.93 -1.54
C LYS A 351 -25.64 -19.35 -3.00
N LEU A 352 -26.18 -18.51 -3.87
CA LEU A 352 -26.26 -18.79 -5.31
C LEU A 352 -24.85 -18.97 -5.92
N GLU A 353 -23.92 -18.08 -5.56
CA GLU A 353 -22.53 -18.15 -6.01
C GLU A 353 -21.83 -19.40 -5.48
N PHE A 354 -22.03 -19.71 -4.19
CA PHE A 354 -21.49 -20.92 -3.58
C PHE A 354 -21.98 -22.19 -4.29
N ASP A 355 -23.29 -22.34 -4.45
CA ASP A 355 -23.87 -23.54 -5.05
C ASP A 355 -23.46 -23.74 -6.52
N LYS A 356 -23.32 -22.65 -7.28
CA LYS A 356 -23.02 -22.72 -8.71
C LYS A 356 -21.53 -22.82 -9.05
N ILE A 357 -20.68 -22.16 -8.26
CA ILE A 357 -19.27 -21.93 -8.60
C ILE A 357 -18.34 -22.37 -7.47
N ILE A 358 -18.40 -21.71 -6.30
CA ILE A 358 -17.39 -21.83 -5.27
C ILE A 358 -17.24 -23.25 -4.76
N ASN A 359 -18.36 -23.92 -4.47
CA ASN A 359 -18.36 -25.30 -3.97
C ASN A 359 -17.63 -26.27 -4.88
N LYS A 360 -17.73 -26.10 -6.20
CA LYS A 360 -17.03 -26.95 -7.19
C LYS A 360 -15.54 -26.66 -7.21
N GLU A 361 -15.17 -25.40 -7.07
CA GLU A 361 -13.79 -24.95 -7.15
C GLU A 361 -12.97 -25.32 -5.90
N ILE A 362 -13.59 -25.34 -4.71
CA ILE A 362 -12.90 -25.62 -3.44
C ILE A 362 -12.98 -27.09 -2.98
N ASN A 363 -13.92 -27.89 -3.50
CA ASN A 363 -14.13 -29.28 -3.07
C ASN A 363 -13.71 -30.33 -4.11
N GLY A 364 -12.82 -29.97 -5.04
CA GLY A 364 -12.13 -30.94 -5.88
C GLY A 364 -13.03 -31.67 -6.88
N SER A 365 -13.81 -30.93 -7.69
CA SER A 365 -14.58 -31.52 -8.80
C SER A 365 -13.73 -31.93 -10.00
N TYR A 366 -12.43 -31.71 -9.92
CA TYR A 366 -11.46 -31.90 -10.99
C TYR A 366 -10.49 -33.04 -10.65
N ASP A 367 -10.03 -33.77 -11.65
CA ASP A 367 -8.97 -34.80 -11.51
C ASP A 367 -7.60 -34.18 -11.07
N LYS A 368 -7.53 -32.86 -10.97
CA LYS A 368 -6.34 -32.12 -10.59
C LYS A 368 -6.69 -31.12 -9.49
N LEU A 369 -5.70 -30.83 -8.64
CA LEU A 369 -5.77 -29.81 -7.62
C LEU A 369 -6.02 -28.43 -8.26
N SER A 370 -7.06 -27.70 -7.83
CA SER A 370 -7.34 -26.35 -8.31
C SER A 370 -6.64 -25.29 -7.46
N MET A 371 -6.36 -24.16 -8.05
CA MET A 371 -5.79 -23.00 -7.34
C MET A 371 -6.72 -22.53 -6.20
N ALA A 372 -8.04 -22.51 -6.43
CA ALA A 372 -9.04 -22.13 -5.44
C ALA A 372 -9.03 -23.07 -4.23
N GLU A 373 -8.89 -24.40 -4.46
CA GLU A 373 -8.76 -25.39 -3.40
C GLU A 373 -7.51 -25.17 -2.55
N VAL A 374 -6.35 -24.91 -3.19
CA VAL A 374 -5.10 -24.61 -2.47
C VAL A 374 -5.27 -23.37 -1.59
N ILE A 375 -5.78 -22.28 -2.14
CA ILE A 375 -5.96 -21.03 -1.40
C ILE A 375 -6.97 -21.21 -0.25
N HIS A 376 -8.05 -21.93 -0.51
CA HIS A 376 -9.04 -22.24 0.52
C HIS A 376 -8.43 -23.04 1.68
N LYS A 377 -7.63 -24.08 1.37
CA LYS A 377 -6.91 -24.87 2.37
C LYS A 377 -5.89 -24.05 3.16
N ILE A 378 -5.15 -23.17 2.49
CA ILE A 378 -4.24 -22.23 3.17
C ILE A 378 -5.04 -21.34 4.13
N SER A 379 -6.19 -20.81 3.69
CA SER A 379 -7.05 -19.97 4.53
C SER A 379 -7.58 -20.72 5.76
N GLU A 380 -8.04 -21.97 5.60
CA GLU A 380 -8.47 -22.81 6.71
C GLU A 380 -7.34 -23.08 7.70
N PHE A 381 -6.16 -23.51 7.20
CA PHE A 381 -5.02 -23.87 8.01
C PHE A 381 -4.50 -22.68 8.83
N THR A 382 -4.43 -21.49 8.22
CA THR A 382 -3.96 -20.26 8.85
C THR A 382 -5.05 -19.53 9.63
N GLN A 383 -6.30 -19.97 9.57
CA GLN A 383 -7.46 -19.30 10.15
C GLN A 383 -7.59 -17.83 9.66
N GLY A 384 -7.16 -17.55 8.45
CA GLY A 384 -7.18 -16.20 7.87
C GLY A 384 -6.22 -15.18 8.49
N LYS A 385 -5.26 -15.62 9.32
CA LYS A 385 -4.38 -14.73 10.11
C LYS A 385 -3.04 -14.43 9.45
N SER A 386 -2.63 -15.21 8.44
CA SER A 386 -1.36 -15.00 7.75
C SER A 386 -1.40 -13.75 6.87
N ILE A 387 -0.23 -13.18 6.65
CA ILE A 387 -0.03 -12.13 5.65
C ILE A 387 0.10 -12.81 4.29
N ILE A 388 -0.82 -12.52 3.39
CA ILE A 388 -0.83 -13.02 2.02
C ILE A 388 -0.24 -11.94 1.11
N VAL A 389 0.85 -12.29 0.44
CA VAL A 389 1.50 -11.43 -0.53
C VAL A 389 1.32 -12.03 -1.90
N THR A 390 0.62 -11.32 -2.79
CA THR A 390 0.35 -11.83 -4.13
C THR A 390 1.13 -11.08 -5.20
N ASP A 391 1.60 -11.80 -6.20
CA ASP A 391 2.03 -11.25 -7.47
C ASP A 391 0.82 -10.94 -8.35
N VAL A 392 1.01 -10.52 -9.58
CA VAL A 392 -0.04 -10.09 -10.49
C VAL A 392 -0.35 -11.18 -11.52
N GLY A 393 -1.61 -11.58 -11.59
CA GLY A 393 -2.11 -12.62 -12.47
C GLY A 393 -3.35 -13.33 -11.91
N GLN A 394 -3.71 -14.49 -12.48
CA GLN A 394 -4.88 -15.27 -12.02
C GLN A 394 -4.78 -15.64 -10.54
N HIS A 395 -3.60 -16.02 -10.07
CA HIS A 395 -3.32 -16.35 -8.68
C HIS A 395 -3.65 -15.18 -7.70
N GLN A 396 -3.45 -13.90 -8.11
CA GLN A 396 -3.87 -12.73 -7.34
C GLN A 396 -5.40 -12.70 -7.19
N MET A 397 -6.11 -12.92 -8.30
CA MET A 397 -7.57 -12.88 -8.35
C MET A 397 -8.17 -14.00 -7.50
N VAL A 398 -7.62 -15.19 -7.60
CA VAL A 398 -8.05 -16.36 -6.82
C VAL A 398 -7.74 -16.15 -5.33
N ALA A 399 -6.54 -15.70 -5.00
CA ALA A 399 -6.17 -15.42 -3.61
C ALA A 399 -7.10 -14.38 -2.98
N SER A 400 -7.38 -13.26 -3.67
CA SER A 400 -8.26 -12.21 -3.19
C SER A 400 -9.70 -12.67 -2.96
N ARG A 401 -10.16 -13.67 -3.74
CA ARG A 401 -11.53 -14.20 -3.68
C ARG A 401 -11.72 -15.31 -2.65
N TYR A 402 -10.73 -16.19 -2.49
CA TYR A 402 -10.87 -17.42 -1.70
C TYR A 402 -10.17 -17.39 -0.34
N TYR A 403 -9.20 -16.49 -0.14
CA TYR A 403 -8.60 -16.32 1.17
C TYR A 403 -9.48 -15.43 2.06
N LYS A 404 -9.80 -15.92 3.23
CA LYS A 404 -10.65 -15.23 4.22
C LYS A 404 -9.79 -14.47 5.22
N PHE A 405 -9.60 -13.18 4.99
CA PHE A 405 -8.82 -12.32 5.87
C PHE A 405 -9.57 -12.04 7.18
N THR A 406 -8.92 -12.30 8.33
CA THR A 406 -9.47 -12.05 9.67
C THR A 406 -8.71 -10.98 10.44
N GLU A 407 -7.49 -10.66 10.03
CA GLU A 407 -6.62 -9.69 10.66
C GLU A 407 -6.29 -8.52 9.71
N PRO A 408 -6.15 -7.28 10.20
CA PRO A 408 -5.79 -6.13 9.35
C PRO A 408 -4.37 -6.25 8.81
N ASN A 409 -4.10 -5.50 7.73
CA ASN A 409 -2.80 -5.45 7.04
C ASN A 409 -2.30 -6.85 6.63
N SER A 410 -3.21 -7.72 6.17
CA SER A 410 -2.91 -9.10 5.76
C SER A 410 -2.90 -9.31 4.26
N ASN A 411 -3.40 -8.36 3.46
CA ASN A 411 -3.42 -8.44 2.01
C ASN A 411 -2.40 -7.46 1.43
N ILE A 412 -1.29 -7.99 0.90
CA ILE A 412 -0.20 -7.20 0.31
C ILE A 412 -0.09 -7.56 -1.17
N THR A 413 -0.32 -6.59 -2.04
CA THR A 413 -0.31 -6.80 -3.49
C THR A 413 -0.04 -5.49 -4.23
N SER A 414 0.44 -5.57 -5.46
CA SER A 414 0.48 -4.43 -6.39
C SER A 414 -0.91 -4.25 -6.98
N GLY A 415 -1.69 -3.35 -6.38
CA GLY A 415 -3.11 -3.20 -6.71
C GLY A 415 -3.39 -2.24 -7.86
N GLY A 416 -2.66 -1.15 -7.94
CA GLY A 416 -2.90 -0.10 -8.93
C GLY A 416 -2.03 -0.19 -10.17
N LEU A 417 -0.73 -0.45 -10.03
CA LEU A 417 0.18 -0.57 -11.17
C LEU A 417 0.16 -1.98 -11.78
N GLY A 418 -0.07 -3.01 -10.97
CA GLY A 418 -0.08 -4.39 -11.44
C GLY A 418 1.33 -4.91 -11.77
N THR A 419 2.27 -4.70 -10.88
CA THR A 419 3.70 -5.00 -11.11
C THR A 419 3.99 -6.47 -10.89
N MET A 420 4.27 -7.23 -11.95
CA MET A 420 4.81 -8.58 -11.86
C MET A 420 6.22 -8.55 -11.25
N GLY A 421 6.55 -9.58 -10.46
CA GLY A 421 7.80 -9.63 -9.69
C GLY A 421 7.72 -8.93 -8.32
N PHE A 422 6.56 -8.39 -7.96
CA PHE A 422 6.34 -7.70 -6.69
C PHE A 422 6.40 -8.66 -5.49
N ALA A 423 5.76 -9.83 -5.58
CA ALA A 423 5.41 -10.61 -4.41
C ALA A 423 6.60 -11.18 -3.64
N LEU A 424 7.60 -11.76 -4.30
CA LEU A 424 8.73 -12.41 -3.61
C LEU A 424 9.50 -11.40 -2.72
N PRO A 425 10.00 -10.28 -3.23
CA PRO A 425 10.67 -9.30 -2.39
C PRO A 425 9.72 -8.61 -1.40
N ALA A 426 8.45 -8.36 -1.75
CA ALA A 426 7.49 -7.79 -0.81
C ALA A 426 7.18 -8.74 0.36
N ALA A 427 7.11 -10.04 0.12
CA ALA A 427 6.96 -11.05 1.18
C ALA A 427 8.18 -11.07 2.11
N MET A 428 9.39 -10.98 1.55
CA MET A 428 10.62 -10.83 2.32
C MET A 428 10.55 -9.61 3.24
N GLY A 429 10.19 -8.44 2.69
CA GLY A 429 10.02 -7.22 3.46
C GLY A 429 8.91 -7.31 4.51
N SER A 430 7.79 -7.94 4.17
CA SER A 430 6.67 -8.16 5.09
C SER A 430 7.08 -9.03 6.28
N LYS A 431 7.87 -10.09 6.06
CA LYS A 431 8.35 -10.94 7.14
C LYS A 431 9.33 -10.22 8.06
N ILE A 432 10.18 -9.36 7.51
CA ILE A 432 11.09 -8.51 8.30
C ILE A 432 10.29 -7.47 9.11
N GLY A 433 9.25 -6.88 8.50
CA GLY A 433 8.40 -5.86 9.14
C GLY A 433 7.49 -6.41 10.23
N ASN A 434 7.12 -7.69 10.15
CA ASN A 434 6.31 -8.39 11.17
C ASN A 434 6.79 -9.84 11.35
N PRO A 435 7.86 -10.07 12.11
CA PRO A 435 8.48 -11.38 12.25
C PRO A 435 7.59 -12.41 12.96
N ASN A 436 6.58 -11.96 13.71
CA ASN A 436 5.72 -12.84 14.52
C ASN A 436 4.56 -13.44 13.72
N ARG A 437 4.26 -12.89 12.52
CA ARG A 437 3.20 -13.42 11.65
C ARG A 437 3.78 -14.32 10.56
N GLU A 438 3.01 -15.31 10.17
CA GLU A 438 3.31 -16.09 8.98
C GLU A 438 3.09 -15.22 7.74
N VAL A 439 4.01 -15.35 6.78
CA VAL A 439 3.93 -14.67 5.48
C VAL A 439 3.93 -15.73 4.40
N ILE A 440 2.94 -15.65 3.53
CA ILE A 440 2.76 -16.58 2.40
C ILE A 440 2.75 -15.77 1.11
N ALA A 441 3.70 -16.06 0.24
CA ALA A 441 3.78 -15.47 -1.10
C ALA A 441 3.10 -16.39 -2.11
N ILE A 442 2.14 -15.85 -2.86
CA ILE A 442 1.43 -16.54 -3.93
C ILE A 442 1.85 -15.89 -5.24
N ILE A 443 2.61 -16.62 -6.04
CA ILE A 443 3.36 -16.05 -7.16
C ILE A 443 3.11 -16.91 -8.42
N GLY A 444 2.90 -16.24 -9.55
CA GLY A 444 2.88 -16.91 -10.85
C GLY A 444 4.29 -17.26 -11.35
N ASP A 445 4.39 -18.16 -12.29
CA ASP A 445 5.64 -18.63 -12.88
C ASP A 445 6.45 -17.51 -13.55
N GLY A 446 5.79 -16.61 -14.28
CA GLY A 446 6.42 -15.43 -14.85
C GLY A 446 6.86 -14.43 -13.79
N GLY A 447 6.03 -14.19 -12.77
CA GLY A 447 6.33 -13.27 -11.68
C GLY A 447 7.55 -13.68 -10.86
N ILE A 448 7.68 -14.95 -10.51
CA ILE A 448 8.83 -15.44 -9.74
C ILE A 448 10.15 -15.30 -10.52
N GLN A 449 10.12 -15.46 -11.83
CA GLN A 449 11.32 -15.35 -12.67
C GLN A 449 11.88 -13.92 -12.70
N MET A 450 11.02 -12.90 -12.57
CA MET A 450 11.44 -11.50 -12.62
C MET A 450 12.28 -11.08 -11.41
N THR A 451 12.11 -11.73 -10.26
CA THR A 451 12.80 -11.39 -9.00
C THR A 451 13.35 -12.61 -8.27
N ILE A 452 13.54 -13.73 -8.99
CA ILE A 452 13.99 -15.01 -8.43
C ILE A 452 15.35 -14.91 -7.71
N GLN A 453 16.18 -13.96 -8.10
CA GLN A 453 17.47 -13.69 -7.45
C GLN A 453 17.33 -13.34 -5.97
N GLU A 454 16.17 -12.85 -5.53
CA GLU A 454 15.92 -12.52 -4.12
C GLU A 454 15.77 -13.77 -3.23
N LEU A 455 15.65 -14.97 -3.81
CA LEU A 455 15.78 -16.22 -3.05
C LEU A 455 17.14 -16.32 -2.37
N ALA A 456 18.20 -15.78 -3.00
CA ALA A 456 19.53 -15.72 -2.38
C ALA A 456 19.55 -14.77 -1.17
N THR A 457 18.81 -13.65 -1.23
CA THR A 457 18.63 -12.74 -0.08
C THR A 457 17.87 -13.43 1.06
N ILE A 458 16.77 -14.07 0.74
CA ILE A 458 15.93 -14.83 1.69
C ILE A 458 16.78 -15.89 2.41
N SER A 459 17.57 -16.65 1.66
CA SER A 459 18.48 -17.67 2.20
C SER A 459 19.58 -17.06 3.08
N GLN A 460 20.23 -15.99 2.61
CA GLN A 460 21.32 -15.31 3.34
C GLN A 460 20.89 -14.80 4.71
N TYR A 461 19.68 -14.26 4.83
CA TYR A 461 19.15 -13.70 6.06
C TYR A 461 18.23 -14.67 6.83
N SER A 462 18.13 -15.92 6.39
CA SER A 462 17.28 -16.97 7.00
C SER A 462 15.84 -16.49 7.22
N ILE A 463 15.28 -15.80 6.21
CA ILE A 463 13.94 -15.25 6.29
C ILE A 463 12.93 -16.37 6.06
N CYS A 464 12.19 -16.73 7.12
CA CYS A 464 11.21 -17.81 7.09
C CYS A 464 9.91 -17.31 6.46
N LEU A 465 9.64 -17.69 5.22
CA LEU A 465 8.37 -17.48 4.53
C LEU A 465 7.99 -18.71 3.70
N LEU A 466 6.69 -18.92 3.50
CA LEU A 466 6.17 -19.91 2.58
C LEU A 466 5.90 -19.22 1.23
N TYR A 467 6.31 -19.86 0.15
CA TYR A 467 5.95 -19.39 -1.20
C TYR A 467 5.47 -20.55 -2.06
N THR A 468 4.52 -20.26 -2.93
CA THR A 468 4.01 -21.17 -3.93
C THR A 468 4.10 -20.51 -5.29
N SER A 469 4.45 -21.28 -6.31
CA SER A 469 4.45 -20.85 -7.71
C SER A 469 3.48 -21.74 -8.47
N ASP A 470 2.60 -21.13 -9.25
CA ASP A 470 1.71 -21.83 -10.16
C ASP A 470 2.26 -21.76 -11.59
N ALA A 471 2.78 -22.88 -12.07
CA ALA A 471 3.33 -23.02 -13.41
C ALA A 471 2.30 -23.54 -14.43
N ALA A 472 1.03 -23.74 -14.04
CA ALA A 472 0.09 -24.52 -14.84
C ALA A 472 -0.92 -23.67 -15.64
N ASP A 473 -1.05 -22.38 -15.41
CA ASP A 473 -2.19 -21.59 -15.91
C ASP A 473 -1.91 -20.66 -17.10
N ASP A 474 -0.69 -20.62 -17.61
CA ASP A 474 -0.35 -19.81 -18.80
C ASP A 474 -0.51 -20.56 -20.14
N THR A 475 -1.44 -21.48 -20.23
CA THR A 475 -1.91 -21.93 -21.55
C THR A 475 -3.01 -21.01 -22.02
N PRO A 476 -2.85 -20.37 -23.19
CA PRO A 476 -3.83 -19.45 -23.77
C PRO A 476 -5.17 -20.10 -24.06
#